data_33cc3f755e2586787621988e02eb7d7a
#
_entry.id   33cc3f755e2586787621988e02eb7d7a
#
_cell.length_a   1.000
_cell.length_b   1.000
_cell.length_c   1.000
_cell.angle_alpha   90.00
_cell.angle_beta   90.00
_cell.angle_gamma   90.00
#
_symmetry.space_group_name_H-M   'P 1'
#
loop_
_entity.id
_entity.type
_entity.pdbx_description
1 polymer ?
#
loop_
_entity_poly.entity_id
_entity_poly.type
_entity_poly.pdbx_seq_one_letter_code
_entity_poly.pdbx_strand_id
1 'polypeptide(L)'
;MLRHKTLNAHPRELTSHVVTRWYRAPELILVEKIYTAAIDIWSLGCIFGELLSMIKENAATFLHRKPLFPGRSCFPLSPGADNPLSGMSESKKTDQLGVIFDVIGTPESKADLQFVSDAKAMEYLRSFEKKEAI
;
A
#
# COMPACT_ATOMS: atom_id res chain seq x y z
N MET A 1 -22.22 -31.32 9.16
CA MET A 1 -22.05 -31.14 7.70
C MET A 1 -22.27 -29.68 7.35
N LEU A 2 -21.17 -28.87 7.44
CA LEU A 2 -21.22 -27.42 7.20
C LEU A 2 -21.07 -27.17 5.70
N ARG A 3 -22.14 -26.71 5.07
CA ARG A 3 -22.12 -26.26 3.67
C ARG A 3 -21.30 -24.98 3.57
N HIS A 4 -20.15 -25.03 2.94
CA HIS A 4 -19.49 -23.84 2.40
C HIS A 4 -20.40 -23.16 1.39
N LYS A 5 -21.04 -22.05 1.78
CA LYS A 5 -21.63 -21.12 0.83
C LYS A 5 -20.46 -20.42 0.13
N THR A 6 -20.23 -20.76 -1.12
CA THR A 6 -19.50 -19.94 -2.05
C THR A 6 -20.17 -18.58 -2.10
N LEU A 7 -19.57 -17.59 -1.47
CA LEU A 7 -19.95 -16.19 -1.63
C LEU A 7 -19.63 -15.82 -3.07
N ASN A 8 -20.66 -15.78 -3.92
CA ASN A 8 -20.58 -15.14 -5.20
C ASN A 8 -20.22 -13.66 -4.94
N ALA A 9 -18.96 -13.33 -5.12
CA ALA A 9 -18.49 -11.95 -5.05
C ALA A 9 -19.10 -11.20 -6.23
N HIS A 10 -20.21 -10.53 -6.02
CA HIS A 10 -20.60 -9.45 -6.91
C HIS A 10 -19.51 -8.38 -6.85
N PRO A 11 -19.01 -7.90 -7.99
CA PRO A 11 -18.09 -6.77 -8.01
C PRO A 11 -18.83 -5.56 -7.43
N ARG A 12 -18.56 -5.24 -6.17
CA ARG A 12 -19.01 -3.99 -5.57
C ARG A 12 -18.07 -2.91 -6.08
N GLU A 13 -18.62 -1.88 -6.70
CA GLU A 13 -17.87 -0.65 -6.89
C GLU A 13 -17.52 -0.09 -5.51
N LEU A 14 -16.25 -0.21 -5.16
CA LEU A 14 -15.78 0.12 -3.84
C LEU A 14 -15.22 1.54 -3.85
N THR A 15 -15.65 2.31 -2.86
CA THR A 15 -15.21 3.69 -2.69
C THR A 15 -13.71 3.71 -2.40
N SER A 16 -12.97 4.57 -3.10
CA SER A 16 -11.51 4.74 -2.97
C SER A 16 -11.04 5.24 -1.59
N HIS A 17 -11.94 5.39 -0.61
CA HIS A 17 -11.67 5.99 0.70
C HIS A 17 -11.89 5.03 1.87
N VAL A 18 -11.68 3.73 1.71
CA VAL A 18 -12.13 2.70 2.67
C VAL A 18 -11.21 2.53 3.88
N VAL A 19 -9.92 2.89 3.80
CA VAL A 19 -8.95 2.66 4.89
C VAL A 19 -8.04 3.86 5.05
N THR A 20 -7.59 4.13 6.29
CA THR A 20 -6.53 5.09 6.56
C THR A 20 -5.32 4.77 5.68
N ARG A 21 -4.73 5.79 5.06
CA ARG A 21 -3.65 5.66 4.09
C ARG A 21 -2.54 4.71 4.52
N TRP A 22 -2.09 4.80 5.76
CA TRP A 22 -0.96 4.04 6.28
C TRP A 22 -1.17 2.52 6.37
N TYR A 23 -2.42 2.07 6.33
CA TYR A 23 -2.79 0.65 6.39
C TYR A 23 -3.36 0.13 5.07
N ARG A 24 -3.29 0.95 4.01
CA ARG A 24 -3.85 0.62 2.71
C ARG A 24 -2.92 -0.29 1.94
N ALA A 25 -3.45 -1.42 1.46
CA ALA A 25 -2.72 -2.38 0.64
C ALA A 25 -2.31 -1.78 -0.72
N PRO A 26 -1.17 -2.22 -1.32
CA PRO A 26 -0.67 -1.71 -2.59
C PRO A 26 -1.70 -1.75 -3.72
N GLU A 27 -2.47 -2.83 -3.83
CA GLU A 27 -3.53 -2.97 -4.84
C GLU A 27 -4.63 -1.91 -4.71
N LEU A 28 -4.95 -1.49 -3.49
CA LEU A 28 -5.89 -0.39 -3.27
C LEU A 28 -5.30 0.98 -3.63
N ILE A 29 -4.00 1.15 -3.42
CA ILE A 29 -3.28 2.38 -3.84
C ILE A 29 -3.27 2.47 -5.36
N LEU A 30 -3.10 1.34 -6.04
CA LEU A 30 -3.07 1.23 -7.50
C LEU A 30 -4.47 1.20 -8.14
N VAL A 31 -5.50 1.48 -7.33
CA VAL A 31 -6.90 1.63 -7.79
C VAL A 31 -7.44 0.37 -8.46
N GLU A 32 -6.97 -0.82 -8.03
CA GLU A 32 -7.53 -2.06 -8.52
C GLU A 32 -9.00 -2.21 -8.07
N LYS A 33 -9.86 -2.52 -9.04
CA LYS A 33 -11.30 -2.66 -8.81
C LYS A 33 -11.68 -4.00 -8.20
N ILE A 34 -10.80 -4.99 -8.38
CA ILE A 34 -11.01 -6.35 -7.90
C ILE A 34 -9.97 -6.63 -6.83
N TYR A 35 -10.40 -6.66 -5.57
CA TYR A 35 -9.53 -7.03 -4.47
C TYR A 35 -10.18 -8.11 -3.59
N THR A 36 -9.35 -8.81 -2.88
CA THR A 36 -9.74 -9.94 -2.03
C THR A 36 -9.60 -9.58 -0.55
N ALA A 37 -9.92 -10.51 0.34
CA ALA A 37 -9.65 -10.36 1.77
C ALA A 37 -8.15 -10.18 2.11
N ALA A 38 -7.25 -10.30 1.15
CA ALA A 38 -5.82 -10.03 1.33
C ALA A 38 -5.53 -8.59 1.79
N ILE A 39 -6.39 -7.63 1.42
CA ILE A 39 -6.27 -6.23 1.88
C ILE A 39 -6.43 -6.10 3.41
N ASP A 40 -7.28 -6.95 4.01
CA ASP A 40 -7.48 -6.98 5.46
C ASP A 40 -6.25 -7.63 6.14
N ILE A 41 -5.67 -8.65 5.53
CA ILE A 41 -4.45 -9.29 6.01
C ILE A 41 -3.28 -8.30 5.95
N TRP A 42 -3.17 -7.50 4.88
CA TRP A 42 -2.19 -6.43 4.79
C TRP A 42 -2.35 -5.42 5.94
N SER A 43 -3.57 -4.93 6.15
CA SER A 43 -3.88 -3.98 7.22
C SER A 43 -3.55 -4.55 8.60
N LEU A 44 -3.86 -5.83 8.83
CA LEU A 44 -3.51 -6.55 10.05
C LEU A 44 -1.98 -6.65 10.22
N GLY A 45 -1.25 -6.93 9.16
CA GLY A 45 0.21 -6.94 9.15
C GLY A 45 0.82 -5.60 9.54
N CYS A 46 0.26 -4.50 9.02
CA CYS A 46 0.69 -3.14 9.39
C CYS A 46 0.45 -2.84 10.88
N ILE A 47 -0.71 -3.21 11.41
CA ILE A 47 -1.03 -3.07 12.84
C ILE A 47 -0.08 -3.92 13.69
N PHE A 48 0.19 -5.14 13.28
CA PHE A 48 1.10 -6.03 13.99
C PHE A 48 2.52 -5.48 14.01
N GLY A 49 3.03 -4.96 12.89
CA GLY A 49 4.33 -4.29 12.84
C GLY A 49 4.41 -3.08 13.76
N GLU A 50 3.34 -2.29 13.84
CA GLU A 50 3.23 -1.16 14.77
C GLU A 50 3.23 -1.61 16.23
N LEU A 51 2.53 -2.72 16.57
CA LEU A 51 2.56 -3.31 17.90
C LEU A 51 3.97 -3.82 18.27
N LEU A 52 4.67 -4.47 17.35
CA LEU A 52 6.05 -4.90 17.57
C LEU A 52 7.00 -3.74 17.83
N SER A 53 6.74 -2.58 17.21
CA SER A 53 7.53 -1.37 17.44
C SER A 53 7.39 -0.81 18.87
N MET A 54 6.35 -1.21 19.61
CA MET A 54 6.08 -0.77 20.99
C MET A 54 6.66 -1.70 22.07
N ILE A 55 7.24 -2.82 21.70
CA ILE A 55 7.92 -3.72 22.64
C ILE A 55 9.09 -2.98 23.28
N LYS A 56 9.34 -3.21 24.58
CA LYS A 56 10.34 -2.47 25.36
C LYS A 56 11.75 -2.49 24.76
N GLU A 57 12.10 -3.57 24.08
CA GLU A 57 13.37 -3.74 23.39
C GLU A 57 13.51 -2.80 22.19
N ASN A 58 12.40 -2.38 21.60
CA ASN A 58 12.35 -1.56 20.38
C ASN A 58 12.02 -0.10 20.67
N ALA A 59 11.36 0.19 21.81
CA ALA A 59 10.94 1.53 22.17
C ALA A 59 11.00 1.78 23.69
N ALA A 60 11.59 2.90 24.09
CA ALA A 60 11.66 3.27 25.49
C ALA A 60 10.28 3.55 26.11
N THR A 61 9.33 4.03 25.32
CA THR A 61 7.95 4.31 25.73
C THR A 61 6.97 4.08 24.59
N PHE A 62 5.69 3.86 24.92
CA PHE A 62 4.61 3.76 23.94
C PHE A 62 4.43 5.03 23.08
N LEU A 63 4.95 6.16 23.52
CA LEU A 63 4.94 7.42 22.77
C LEU A 63 5.83 7.37 21.53
N HIS A 64 6.76 6.43 21.46
CA HIS A 64 7.60 6.18 20.28
C HIS A 64 6.95 5.30 19.23
N ARG A 65 5.67 4.94 19.41
CA ARG A 65 4.89 4.20 18.42
C ARG A 65 4.94 4.89 17.06
N LYS A 66 5.28 4.12 16.04
CA LYS A 66 5.30 4.60 14.66
C LYS A 66 4.55 3.63 13.76
N PRO A 67 3.69 4.13 12.86
CA PRO A 67 3.12 3.30 11.81
C PRO A 67 4.23 2.67 10.96
N LEU A 68 3.99 1.47 10.44
CA LEU A 68 4.98 0.78 9.61
C LEU A 68 5.26 1.55 8.31
N PHE A 69 4.22 2.10 7.70
CA PHE A 69 4.29 2.82 6.42
C PHE A 69 3.65 4.22 6.52
N PRO A 70 4.34 5.22 7.09
CA PRO A 70 3.77 6.56 7.35
C PRO A 70 3.86 7.48 6.12
N GLY A 71 3.30 7.10 4.97
CA GLY A 71 3.29 7.91 3.76
C GLY A 71 2.52 9.23 3.92
N ARG A 72 2.98 10.29 3.26
CA ARG A 72 2.38 11.63 3.31
C ARG A 72 1.39 11.88 2.18
N SER A 73 1.58 11.22 1.05
CA SER A 73 0.72 11.28 -0.13
C SER A 73 0.30 9.88 -0.57
N CYS A 74 -0.64 9.78 -1.49
CA CYS A 74 -1.10 8.52 -2.03
C CYS A 74 -1.63 8.73 -3.46
N PHE A 75 -0.99 8.13 -4.44
CA PHE A 75 -1.49 8.10 -5.81
C PHE A 75 -2.85 7.39 -5.89
N PRO A 76 -3.76 7.81 -6.75
CA PRO A 76 -3.90 9.11 -7.44
C PRO A 76 -4.68 10.12 -6.59
N LEU A 77 -4.99 9.79 -5.33
CA LEU A 77 -5.98 10.44 -4.48
C LEU A 77 -5.49 11.71 -3.77
N SER A 78 -4.19 11.96 -3.78
CA SER A 78 -3.64 13.16 -3.13
C SER A 78 -3.53 14.32 -4.12
N PRO A 79 -3.97 15.54 -3.74
CA PRO A 79 -3.77 16.72 -4.56
C PRO A 79 -2.28 16.91 -4.88
N GLY A 80 -1.94 17.09 -6.15
CA GLY A 80 -0.57 17.27 -6.61
C GLY A 80 0.08 16.02 -7.19
N ALA A 81 -0.55 14.86 -7.12
CA ALA A 81 -0.09 13.64 -7.82
C ALA A 81 -0.11 13.84 -9.37
N ASP A 82 -0.96 14.74 -9.85
CA ASP A 82 -1.12 15.05 -11.27
C ASP A 82 -0.15 16.14 -11.81
N ASN A 83 0.73 16.71 -10.97
CA ASN A 83 1.68 17.71 -11.42
C ASN A 83 3.04 17.10 -11.74
N PRO A 84 3.33 16.79 -13.01
CA PRO A 84 4.60 16.15 -13.43
C PRO A 84 5.83 17.04 -13.25
N LEU A 85 5.67 18.32 -12.87
CA LEU A 85 6.74 19.31 -12.79
C LEU A 85 7.23 19.62 -11.37
N SER A 86 6.54 19.18 -10.32
CA SER A 86 6.99 19.41 -8.95
C SER A 86 7.89 18.27 -8.49
N GLY A 87 9.21 18.45 -8.60
CA GLY A 87 10.26 17.70 -7.88
C GLY A 87 10.02 16.18 -7.69
N MET A 88 9.87 15.43 -8.79
CA MET A 88 9.44 14.03 -8.81
C MET A 88 10.18 13.08 -7.85
N SER A 89 11.44 13.38 -7.50
CA SER A 89 12.24 12.45 -6.68
C SER A 89 11.86 12.48 -5.20
N GLU A 90 11.62 13.66 -4.63
CA GLU A 90 11.36 13.78 -3.18
C GLU A 90 9.90 13.48 -2.82
N SER A 91 8.96 13.83 -3.72
CA SER A 91 7.54 13.51 -3.58
C SER A 91 7.30 11.99 -3.54
N LYS A 92 8.02 11.21 -4.34
CA LYS A 92 7.89 9.75 -4.37
C LYS A 92 8.44 9.07 -3.12
N LYS A 93 9.49 9.60 -2.50
CA LYS A 93 10.03 9.06 -1.24
C LYS A 93 9.06 9.17 -0.08
N THR A 94 8.17 10.15 -0.10
CA THR A 94 7.17 10.36 0.95
C THR A 94 5.78 9.84 0.56
N ASP A 95 5.60 9.36 -0.67
CA ASP A 95 4.38 8.72 -1.12
C ASP A 95 4.19 7.36 -0.43
N GLN A 96 2.94 6.98 -0.21
CA GLN A 96 2.59 5.75 0.51
C GLN A 96 3.21 4.51 -0.14
N LEU A 97 3.17 4.42 -1.47
CA LEU A 97 3.75 3.29 -2.18
C LEU A 97 5.29 3.31 -2.13
N GLY A 98 5.90 4.51 -2.19
CA GLY A 98 7.33 4.68 -2.03
C GLY A 98 7.85 4.22 -0.68
N VAL A 99 7.13 4.57 0.40
CA VAL A 99 7.45 4.12 1.77
C VAL A 99 7.29 2.60 1.92
N ILE A 100 6.30 2.01 1.28
CA ILE A 100 6.13 0.55 1.24
C ILE A 100 7.32 -0.10 0.53
N PHE A 101 7.71 0.41 -0.63
CA PHE A 101 8.84 -0.14 -1.40
C PHE A 101 10.20 0.05 -0.74
N ASP A 102 10.34 1.01 0.17
CA ASP A 102 11.54 1.15 1.00
C ASP A 102 11.76 -0.04 1.93
N VAL A 103 10.70 -0.79 2.25
CA VAL A 103 10.75 -1.93 3.17
C VAL A 103 10.68 -3.27 2.43
N ILE A 104 9.70 -3.44 1.54
CA ILE A 104 9.46 -4.73 0.88
C ILE A 104 10.11 -4.85 -0.49
N GLY A 105 10.79 -3.80 -0.98
CA GLY A 105 11.34 -3.74 -2.32
C GLY A 105 10.30 -3.41 -3.39
N THR A 106 10.78 -3.12 -4.60
CA THR A 106 9.92 -2.88 -5.77
C THR A 106 9.59 -4.20 -6.47
N PRO A 107 8.35 -4.37 -6.99
CA PRO A 107 7.99 -5.56 -7.75
C PRO A 107 8.83 -5.65 -9.05
N GLU A 108 9.44 -6.80 -9.28
CA GLU A 108 10.37 -6.98 -10.42
C GLU A 108 9.80 -7.86 -11.52
N SER A 109 8.99 -8.86 -11.15
CA SER A 109 8.52 -9.84 -12.11
C SER A 109 7.22 -9.41 -12.77
N LYS A 110 7.00 -9.91 -13.98
CA LYS A 110 5.68 -9.76 -14.62
C LYS A 110 4.57 -10.41 -13.81
N ALA A 111 4.88 -11.44 -13.03
CA ALA A 111 3.92 -12.11 -12.15
C ALA A 111 3.46 -11.18 -11.03
N ASP A 112 4.39 -10.39 -10.45
CA ASP A 112 4.08 -9.43 -9.38
C ASP A 112 3.22 -8.27 -9.87
N LEU A 113 3.23 -8.00 -11.17
CA LEU A 113 2.50 -6.90 -11.80
C LEU A 113 1.20 -7.32 -12.49
N GLN A 114 0.90 -8.62 -12.54
CA GLN A 114 -0.28 -9.15 -13.26
C GLN A 114 -1.62 -8.61 -12.74
N PHE A 115 -1.67 -8.22 -11.48
CA PHE A 115 -2.89 -7.69 -10.88
C PHE A 115 -3.15 -6.23 -11.27
N VAL A 116 -2.16 -5.51 -11.82
CA VAL A 116 -2.32 -4.09 -12.18
C VAL A 116 -2.94 -3.98 -13.55
N SER A 117 -4.19 -3.58 -13.60
CA SER A 117 -4.98 -3.44 -14.83
C SER A 117 -4.98 -2.02 -15.40
N ASP A 118 -4.80 -1.02 -14.55
CA ASP A 118 -4.80 0.39 -14.95
C ASP A 118 -3.47 0.84 -15.55
N ALA A 119 -3.51 1.48 -16.73
CA ALA A 119 -2.31 1.92 -17.43
C ALA A 119 -1.54 3.02 -16.68
N LYS A 120 -2.26 3.94 -16.03
CA LYS A 120 -1.63 5.03 -15.25
C LYS A 120 -0.99 4.49 -13.99
N ALA A 121 -1.62 3.53 -13.33
CA ALA A 121 -1.05 2.83 -12.18
C ALA A 121 0.22 2.08 -12.57
N MET A 122 0.23 1.44 -13.74
CA MET A 122 1.42 0.76 -14.26
C MET A 122 2.55 1.74 -14.58
N GLU A 123 2.24 2.87 -15.20
CA GLU A 123 3.22 3.94 -15.48
C GLU A 123 3.78 4.49 -14.18
N TYR A 124 2.92 4.72 -13.20
CA TYR A 124 3.33 5.19 -11.88
C TYR A 124 4.27 4.18 -11.19
N LEU A 125 3.95 2.88 -11.21
CA LEU A 125 4.83 1.84 -10.69
C LEU A 125 6.21 1.83 -11.36
N ARG A 126 6.25 1.88 -12.69
CA ARG A 126 7.50 1.91 -13.46
C ARG A 126 8.36 3.15 -13.22
N SER A 127 7.79 4.18 -12.63
CA SER A 127 8.50 5.42 -12.31
C SER A 127 9.30 5.35 -11.01
N PHE A 128 9.15 4.29 -10.21
CA PHE A 128 9.96 4.07 -9.02
C PHE A 128 11.32 3.47 -9.39
N GLU A 129 12.36 3.90 -8.69
CA GLU A 129 13.66 3.26 -8.75
C GLU A 129 13.59 1.85 -8.16
N LYS A 130 14.39 0.95 -8.72
CA LYS A 130 14.49 -0.42 -8.21
C LYS A 130 15.06 -0.41 -6.80
N LYS A 131 14.38 -1.10 -5.87
CA LYS A 131 14.79 -1.26 -4.48
C LYS A 131 14.70 -2.73 -4.11
N GLU A 132 15.67 -3.19 -3.35
CA GLU A 132 15.64 -4.51 -2.73
C GLU A 132 14.90 -4.44 -1.40
N ALA A 133 14.29 -5.55 -0.97
CA ALA A 133 13.70 -5.67 0.35
C ALA A 133 14.78 -5.60 1.44
N ILE A 134 14.44 -5.01 2.59
CA ILE A 134 15.31 -4.96 3.77
C ILE A 134 15.38 -6.32 4.44
#